data_94b68d6a45d3978f47ef9b95b02417c5
#
_entry.id   94b68d6a45d3978f47ef9b95b02417c5
#
_cell.length_a   1.000
_cell.length_b   1.000
_cell.length_c   1.000
_cell.angle_alpha   90.00
_cell.angle_beta   90.00
_cell.angle_gamma   90.00
#
_symmetry.space_group_name_H-M   'P 1'
#
loop_
_entity.id
_entity.type
_entity.pdbx_description
1 polymer ?
#
loop_
_entity_poly.entity_id
_entity_poly.type
_entity_poly.pdbx_seq_one_letter_code
_entity_poly.pdbx_strand_id
1 'polypeptide(L)'
;NGERYIIPLKNISTRERYDMPGRGLDALGYRKESDGSITLLLAEAKVSEQKSNPPSVVDANKDSLYKSQKIYHDDESMVLQRLTEYLRHISVTEDTVALGCLVLLIQAKQKEKYHITYGCGLVRDYTCLDKDKDFGKFKSSIDEFRPGRVNFGIFSFTEKTIAETVELFYKKVI
;
A
#
# COMPACT_ATOMS: atom_id res chain seq x y z
N ASN A 1 18.69 10.07 -0.11
CA ASN A 1 17.45 10.78 -0.45
C ASN A 1 16.39 9.73 -0.71
N GLY A 2 15.38 9.64 0.20
CA GLY A 2 14.26 8.72 0.02
C GLY A 2 13.35 9.16 -1.13
N GLU A 3 12.80 8.19 -1.84
CA GLU A 3 11.79 8.44 -2.87
C GLU A 3 10.54 9.06 -2.24
N ARG A 4 10.07 10.18 -2.77
CA ARG A 4 8.85 10.84 -2.28
C ARG A 4 7.72 10.63 -3.26
N TYR A 5 6.57 10.18 -2.72
CA TYR A 5 5.32 10.05 -3.46
C TYR A 5 4.32 11.10 -2.99
N ILE A 6 3.54 11.61 -3.92
CA ILE A 6 2.33 12.36 -3.61
C ILE A 6 1.23 11.33 -3.38
N ILE A 7 0.55 11.41 -2.23
CA ILE A 7 -0.49 10.45 -1.84
C ILE A 7 -1.83 11.18 -1.73
N PRO A 8 -2.53 11.38 -2.85
CA PRO A 8 -3.82 12.08 -2.86
C PRO A 8 -4.96 11.23 -2.30
N LEU A 9 -4.85 9.90 -2.33
CA LEU A 9 -5.87 8.98 -1.81
C LEU A 9 -5.36 8.23 -0.59
N LYS A 10 -6.13 8.35 0.50
CA LYS A 10 -6.05 7.49 1.67
C LYS A 10 -7.41 6.81 1.86
N ASN A 11 -7.43 5.53 2.14
CA ASN A 11 -8.66 4.73 2.26
C ASN A 11 -9.67 5.32 3.25
N ILE A 12 -9.18 5.97 4.32
CA ILE A 12 -10.02 6.59 5.36
C ILE A 12 -10.97 7.66 4.79
N SER A 13 -10.59 8.32 3.68
CA SER A 13 -11.41 9.34 3.03
C SER A 13 -12.49 8.79 2.10
N THR A 14 -12.44 7.49 1.79
CA THR A 14 -13.36 6.82 0.85
C THR A 14 -14.21 5.72 1.50
N ARG A 15 -14.29 5.72 2.85
CA ARG A 15 -15.15 4.78 3.56
C ARG A 15 -16.62 5.04 3.23
N GLU A 16 -17.32 4.00 2.82
CA GLU A 16 -18.75 4.05 2.57
C GLU A 16 -19.54 4.26 3.87
N ARG A 17 -19.03 3.74 4.98
CA ARG A 17 -19.62 3.85 6.31
C ARG A 17 -18.53 4.02 7.36
N TYR A 18 -18.82 4.82 8.37
CA TYR A 18 -17.93 5.13 9.50
C TYR A 18 -17.47 3.88 10.27
N ASP A 19 -18.36 2.90 10.43
CA ASP A 19 -18.17 1.69 11.23
C ASP A 19 -17.63 0.49 10.42
N MET A 20 -17.37 0.67 9.11
CA MET A 20 -16.84 -0.41 8.26
C MET A 20 -15.36 -0.16 7.89
N PRO A 21 -14.54 -1.23 7.84
CA PRO A 21 -13.22 -1.14 7.25
C PRO A 21 -13.32 -0.64 5.80
N GLY A 22 -12.44 0.25 5.41
CA GLY A 22 -12.31 0.62 4.00
C GLY A 22 -11.97 -0.61 3.16
N ARG A 23 -12.53 -0.70 1.95
CA ARG A 23 -12.23 -1.77 1.00
C ARG A 23 -11.10 -1.37 0.08
N GLY A 24 -10.19 -2.31 -0.20
CA GLY A 24 -9.08 -2.13 -1.13
C GLY A 24 -7.82 -1.55 -0.48
N LEU A 25 -7.02 -0.86 -1.28
CA LEU A 25 -5.73 -0.29 -0.85
C LEU A 25 -5.90 0.79 0.22
N ASP A 26 -4.96 0.86 1.15
CA ASP A 26 -4.94 1.89 2.19
C ASP A 26 -4.54 3.26 1.64
N ALA A 27 -3.65 3.28 0.65
CA ALA A 27 -3.27 4.50 -0.03
C ALA A 27 -2.91 4.25 -1.50
N LEU A 28 -3.16 5.26 -2.31
CA LEU A 28 -2.74 5.35 -3.69
C LEU A 28 -1.94 6.64 -3.84
N GLY A 29 -0.77 6.52 -4.42
CA GLY A 29 0.12 7.66 -4.65
C GLY A 29 0.77 7.60 -6.02
N TYR A 30 1.41 8.69 -6.39
CA TYR A 30 2.17 8.76 -7.62
C TYR A 30 3.44 9.59 -7.47
N ARG A 31 4.37 9.38 -8.39
CA ARG A 31 5.57 10.19 -8.56
C ARG A 31 5.82 10.41 -10.05
N LYS A 32 6.10 11.65 -10.43
CA LYS A 32 6.59 11.98 -11.77
C LYS A 32 8.09 11.74 -11.82
N GLU A 33 8.55 11.00 -12.79
CA GLU A 33 9.96 10.71 -12.99
C GLU A 33 10.62 11.77 -13.87
N SER A 34 11.94 11.84 -13.84
CA SER A 34 12.71 12.81 -14.62
C SER A 34 12.64 12.59 -16.14
N ASP A 35 12.34 11.37 -16.57
CA ASP A 35 12.16 11.00 -17.98
C ASP A 35 10.72 11.22 -18.49
N GLY A 36 9.85 11.78 -17.63
CA GLY A 36 8.44 12.04 -17.94
C GLY A 36 7.50 10.85 -17.72
N SER A 37 8.01 9.69 -17.32
CA SER A 37 7.16 8.56 -16.90
C SER A 37 6.50 8.83 -15.54
N ILE A 38 5.50 8.03 -15.21
CA ILE A 38 4.79 8.14 -13.93
C ILE A 38 4.92 6.81 -13.17
N THR A 39 5.41 6.87 -11.94
CA THR A 39 5.38 5.72 -11.03
C THR A 39 4.14 5.80 -10.15
N LEU A 40 3.27 4.78 -10.25
CA LEU A 40 2.12 4.57 -9.38
C LEU A 40 2.55 3.80 -8.14
N LEU A 41 2.12 4.26 -6.96
CA LEU A 41 2.26 3.55 -5.70
C LEU A 41 0.89 2.99 -5.27
N LEU A 42 0.82 1.68 -5.09
CA LEU A 42 -0.29 0.97 -4.49
C LEU A 42 0.15 0.52 -3.10
N ALA A 43 -0.41 1.12 -2.05
CA ALA A 43 0.07 0.87 -0.70
C ALA A 43 -0.99 0.20 0.19
N GLU A 44 -0.53 -0.76 0.97
CA GLU A 44 -1.30 -1.48 1.98
C GLU A 44 -0.49 -1.63 3.26
N ALA A 45 -1.14 -1.47 4.42
CA ALA A 45 -0.52 -1.63 5.72
C ALA A 45 -1.31 -2.62 6.58
N LYS A 46 -0.62 -3.44 7.33
CA LYS A 46 -1.21 -4.37 8.30
C LYS A 46 -0.54 -4.22 9.66
N VAL A 47 -1.31 -4.48 10.70
CA VAL A 47 -0.85 -4.46 12.10
C VAL A 47 -0.92 -5.87 12.65
N SER A 48 0.09 -6.31 13.39
CA SER A 48 0.10 -7.67 13.96
C SER A 48 0.83 -7.78 15.29
N GLU A 49 0.18 -8.40 16.24
CA GLU A 49 0.73 -8.85 17.54
C GLU A 49 0.92 -10.38 17.58
N GLN A 50 0.75 -11.08 16.45
CA GLN A 50 0.90 -12.53 16.39
C GLN A 50 2.34 -12.95 16.69
N LYS A 51 2.52 -14.03 17.46
CA LYS A 51 3.85 -14.57 17.80
C LYS A 51 4.51 -15.34 16.64
N SER A 52 3.74 -15.70 15.61
CA SER A 52 4.29 -16.37 14.42
C SER A 52 5.16 -15.43 13.59
N ASN A 53 6.20 -15.97 12.96
CA ASN A 53 7.10 -15.26 12.08
C ASN A 53 7.24 -16.03 10.74
N PRO A 54 6.71 -15.50 9.63
CA PRO A 54 5.97 -14.24 9.54
C PRO A 54 4.58 -14.34 10.17
N PRO A 55 3.96 -13.21 10.55
CA PRO A 55 2.57 -13.20 10.95
C PRO A 55 1.66 -13.45 9.74
N SER A 56 0.48 -14.04 9.97
CA SER A 56 -0.45 -14.41 8.88
C SER A 56 -0.86 -13.23 7.99
N VAL A 57 -0.88 -12.02 8.52
CA VAL A 57 -1.19 -10.79 7.76
C VAL A 57 -0.16 -10.47 6.66
N VAL A 58 1.00 -11.11 6.66
CA VAL A 58 2.05 -10.90 5.65
C VAL A 58 1.83 -11.76 4.43
N ASP A 59 1.68 -13.09 4.59
CA ASP A 59 1.72 -14.01 3.46
C ASP A 59 0.71 -15.18 3.52
N ALA A 60 -0.31 -15.10 4.38
CA ALA A 60 -1.40 -16.06 4.36
C ALA A 60 -2.17 -16.03 3.02
N ASN A 61 -2.91 -17.08 2.74
CA ASN A 61 -3.67 -17.21 1.48
C ASN A 61 -4.86 -16.23 1.37
N LYS A 62 -5.27 -15.61 2.48
CA LYS A 62 -6.36 -14.62 2.52
C LYS A 62 -5.93 -13.44 3.40
N ASP A 63 -6.38 -12.25 3.03
CA ASP A 63 -6.23 -11.00 3.79
C ASP A 63 -4.79 -10.66 4.21
N SER A 64 -3.82 -11.06 3.41
CA SER A 64 -2.41 -10.75 3.64
C SER A 64 -1.89 -9.68 2.70
N LEU A 65 -0.81 -9.00 3.10
CA LEU A 65 -0.11 -8.02 2.27
C LEU A 65 0.29 -8.63 0.92
N TYR A 66 0.87 -9.85 0.94
CA TYR A 66 1.29 -10.53 -0.27
C TYR A 66 0.11 -10.77 -1.23
N LYS A 67 -0.99 -11.30 -0.71
CA LYS A 67 -2.17 -11.62 -1.52
C LYS A 67 -2.84 -10.37 -2.08
N SER A 68 -2.98 -9.33 -1.26
CA SER A 68 -3.55 -8.05 -1.69
C SER A 68 -2.77 -7.43 -2.84
N GLN A 69 -1.44 -7.34 -2.70
CA GLN A 69 -0.60 -6.76 -3.76
C GLN A 69 -0.56 -7.63 -5.00
N LYS A 70 -0.57 -8.97 -4.83
CA LYS A 70 -0.56 -9.90 -5.96
C LYS A 70 -1.81 -9.79 -6.83
N ILE A 71 -2.99 -9.51 -6.24
CA ILE A 71 -4.23 -9.26 -6.99
C ILE A 71 -4.06 -8.08 -7.94
N TYR A 72 -3.50 -6.96 -7.48
CA TYR A 72 -3.26 -5.79 -8.33
C TYR A 72 -2.16 -6.01 -9.36
N HIS A 73 -1.17 -6.85 -9.06
CA HIS A 73 -0.13 -7.22 -10.00
C HIS A 73 -0.66 -8.09 -11.14
N ASP A 74 -1.46 -9.09 -10.80
CA ASP A 74 -1.95 -10.09 -11.77
C ASP A 74 -3.11 -9.56 -12.62
N ASP A 75 -3.84 -8.57 -12.12
CA ASP A 75 -5.00 -7.98 -12.81
C ASP A 75 -4.95 -6.44 -12.81
N GLU A 76 -4.39 -5.89 -13.88
CA GLU A 76 -4.30 -4.45 -14.09
C GLU A 76 -5.68 -3.75 -14.16
N SER A 77 -6.76 -4.50 -14.43
CA SER A 77 -8.11 -3.96 -14.44
C SER A 77 -8.55 -3.49 -13.04
N MET A 78 -8.06 -4.16 -11.98
CA MET A 78 -8.27 -3.75 -10.59
C MET A 78 -7.62 -2.40 -10.30
N VAL A 79 -6.44 -2.14 -10.87
CA VAL A 79 -5.75 -0.84 -10.75
C VAL A 79 -6.57 0.25 -11.44
N LEU A 80 -7.01 -0.01 -12.68
CA LEU A 80 -7.85 0.92 -13.44
C LEU A 80 -9.16 1.22 -12.72
N GLN A 81 -9.82 0.21 -12.17
CA GLN A 81 -11.03 0.39 -11.40
C GLN A 81 -10.80 1.35 -10.23
N ARG A 82 -9.76 1.14 -9.43
CA ARG A 82 -9.45 2.00 -8.27
C ARG A 82 -9.14 3.43 -8.66
N LEU A 83 -8.32 3.63 -9.69
CA LEU A 83 -8.01 4.97 -10.21
C LEU A 83 -9.28 5.67 -10.71
N THR A 84 -10.13 4.96 -11.44
CA THR A 84 -11.37 5.52 -12.00
C THR A 84 -12.39 5.85 -10.90
N GLU A 85 -12.57 4.98 -9.91
CA GLU A 85 -13.42 5.23 -8.75
C GLU A 85 -12.97 6.49 -8.01
N TYR A 86 -11.66 6.62 -7.77
CA TYR A 86 -11.11 7.80 -7.13
C TYR A 86 -11.39 9.08 -7.93
N LEU A 87 -11.08 9.08 -9.23
CA LEU A 87 -11.24 10.26 -10.09
C LEU A 87 -12.70 10.73 -10.26
N ARG A 88 -13.68 9.85 -10.02
CA ARG A 88 -15.10 10.21 -10.07
C ARG A 88 -15.56 11.08 -8.90
N HIS A 89 -14.85 11.05 -7.79
CA HIS A 89 -15.28 11.66 -6.53
C HIS A 89 -14.50 12.91 -6.12
N ILE A 90 -13.55 13.37 -6.93
CA ILE A 90 -12.68 14.49 -6.59
C ILE A 90 -12.73 15.61 -7.61
N SER A 91 -12.45 16.83 -7.11
CA SER A 91 -12.32 18.02 -7.95
C SER A 91 -11.06 17.95 -8.82
N VAL A 92 -11.08 18.62 -9.95
CA VAL A 92 -9.91 18.69 -10.85
C VAL A 92 -8.77 19.47 -10.16
N THR A 93 -7.65 18.80 -9.97
CA THR A 93 -6.38 19.33 -9.42
C THR A 93 -5.23 18.81 -10.27
N GLU A 94 -4.00 19.30 -10.04
CA GLU A 94 -2.82 18.74 -10.71
C GLU A 94 -2.66 17.23 -10.45
N ASP A 95 -3.00 16.79 -9.25
CA ASP A 95 -2.95 15.39 -8.87
C ASP A 95 -3.94 14.54 -9.66
N THR A 96 -5.16 15.05 -9.85
CA THR A 96 -6.19 14.33 -10.63
C THR A 96 -5.85 14.27 -12.11
N VAL A 97 -5.20 15.32 -12.64
CA VAL A 97 -4.70 15.31 -14.03
C VAL A 97 -3.60 14.25 -14.20
N ALA A 98 -2.65 14.16 -13.26
CA ALA A 98 -1.58 13.16 -13.32
C ALA A 98 -2.15 11.73 -13.24
N LEU A 99 -3.10 11.48 -12.35
CA LEU A 99 -3.77 10.17 -12.23
C LEU A 99 -4.67 9.86 -13.44
N GLY A 100 -5.31 10.87 -14.02
CA GLY A 100 -6.07 10.73 -15.27
C GLY A 100 -5.18 10.35 -16.45
N CYS A 101 -4.02 10.98 -16.60
CA CYS A 101 -3.01 10.59 -17.57
C CYS A 101 -2.57 9.14 -17.37
N LEU A 102 -2.36 8.71 -16.12
CA LEU A 102 -1.99 7.34 -15.80
C LEU A 102 -3.08 6.33 -16.23
N VAL A 103 -4.36 6.63 -16.01
CA VAL A 103 -5.47 5.80 -16.51
C VAL A 103 -5.37 5.62 -18.02
N LEU A 104 -5.14 6.70 -18.77
CA LEU A 104 -5.01 6.64 -20.24
C LEU A 104 -3.79 5.82 -20.67
N LEU A 105 -2.65 5.97 -19.99
CA LEU A 105 -1.44 5.20 -20.27
C LEU A 105 -1.63 3.70 -20.05
N ILE A 106 -2.29 3.32 -18.95
CA ILE A 106 -2.60 1.91 -18.64
C ILE A 106 -3.57 1.34 -19.68
N GLN A 107 -4.66 2.07 -19.99
CA GLN A 107 -5.62 1.64 -21.01
C GLN A 107 -4.99 1.48 -22.39
N ALA A 108 -4.08 2.38 -22.76
CA ALA A 108 -3.34 2.31 -24.02
C ALA A 108 -2.16 1.31 -23.98
N LYS A 109 -1.95 0.63 -22.86
CA LYS A 109 -0.85 -0.35 -22.64
C LYS A 109 0.54 0.20 -22.95
N GLN A 110 0.77 1.50 -22.66
CA GLN A 110 2.06 2.16 -22.86
C GLN A 110 3.00 1.88 -21.67
N LYS A 111 3.40 0.63 -21.52
CA LYS A 111 4.17 0.09 -20.38
C LYS A 111 5.51 0.80 -20.12
N GLU A 112 6.08 1.43 -21.14
CA GLU A 112 7.33 2.20 -21.05
C GLU A 112 7.14 3.58 -20.40
N LYS A 113 5.89 4.05 -20.26
CA LYS A 113 5.58 5.38 -19.73
C LYS A 113 5.03 5.36 -18.30
N TYR A 114 4.85 4.19 -17.73
CA TYR A 114 4.46 4.07 -16.33
C TYR A 114 5.09 2.86 -15.65
N HIS A 115 5.27 2.98 -14.35
CA HIS A 115 5.76 1.93 -13.48
C HIS A 115 4.81 1.73 -12.31
N ILE A 116 4.78 0.53 -11.74
CA ILE A 116 3.98 0.24 -10.55
C ILE A 116 4.91 -0.14 -9.41
N THR A 117 4.71 0.48 -8.26
CA THR A 117 5.35 0.12 -7.00
C THR A 117 4.30 -0.37 -6.01
N TYR A 118 4.52 -1.55 -5.46
CA TYR A 118 3.70 -2.18 -4.44
C TYR A 118 4.28 -1.84 -3.08
N GLY A 119 3.62 -0.93 -2.34
CA GLY A 119 4.03 -0.51 -1.01
C GLY A 119 3.41 -1.40 0.06
N CYS A 120 4.22 -2.02 0.89
CA CYS A 120 3.78 -2.87 1.98
C CYS A 120 4.30 -2.35 3.30
N GLY A 121 3.40 -2.07 4.24
CA GLY A 121 3.72 -1.66 5.61
C GLY A 121 3.29 -2.72 6.62
N LEU A 122 4.19 -3.20 7.44
CA LEU A 122 3.87 -4.05 8.58
C LEU A 122 4.17 -3.29 9.87
N VAL A 123 3.14 -3.01 10.67
CA VAL A 123 3.34 -2.56 12.05
C VAL A 123 3.39 -3.80 12.94
N ARG A 124 4.55 -4.02 13.54
CA ARG A 124 4.85 -5.22 14.30
C ARG A 124 5.02 -4.90 15.78
N ASP A 125 4.40 -5.70 16.65
CA ASP A 125 4.71 -5.61 18.08
C ASP A 125 6.19 -5.94 18.30
N TYR A 126 6.89 -5.13 19.10
CA TYR A 126 8.34 -5.26 19.30
C TYR A 126 8.71 -6.59 19.97
N THR A 127 7.82 -7.15 20.79
CA THR A 127 8.04 -8.43 21.48
C THR A 127 8.01 -9.63 20.53
N CYS A 128 7.44 -9.45 19.34
CA CYS A 128 7.27 -10.49 18.32
C CYS A 128 8.08 -10.24 17.04
N LEU A 129 8.79 -9.09 16.97
CA LEU A 129 9.53 -8.67 15.77
C LEU A 129 10.68 -9.63 15.45
N ASP A 130 10.67 -10.16 14.22
CA ASP A 130 11.81 -10.88 13.64
C ASP A 130 12.16 -10.23 12.29
N LYS A 131 13.24 -9.46 12.26
CA LYS A 131 13.68 -8.68 11.09
C LYS A 131 13.99 -9.52 9.86
N ASP A 132 14.24 -10.81 10.03
CA ASP A 132 14.56 -11.72 8.93
C ASP A 132 13.36 -12.50 8.41
N LYS A 133 12.45 -12.89 9.29
CA LYS A 133 11.33 -13.77 8.96
C LYS A 133 10.04 -13.00 8.65
N ASP A 134 9.86 -11.81 9.23
CA ASP A 134 8.61 -11.04 9.08
C ASP A 134 8.37 -10.52 7.65
N PHE A 135 9.34 -10.62 6.74
CA PHE A 135 9.14 -10.39 5.31
C PHE A 135 8.37 -11.52 4.61
N GLY A 136 8.35 -12.73 5.18
CA GLY A 136 7.65 -13.88 4.60
C GLY A 136 8.00 -14.14 3.13
N LYS A 137 6.99 -14.42 2.31
CA LYS A 137 7.15 -14.66 0.88
C LYS A 137 7.78 -13.50 0.10
N PHE A 138 7.68 -12.26 0.58
CA PHE A 138 8.33 -11.14 -0.11
C PHE A 138 9.85 -11.30 -0.19
N LYS A 139 10.48 -12.01 0.75
CA LYS A 139 11.91 -12.29 0.71
C LYS A 139 12.29 -13.30 -0.38
N SER A 140 11.46 -14.30 -0.62
CA SER A 140 11.74 -15.42 -1.56
C SER A 140 11.10 -15.26 -2.95
N SER A 141 10.00 -14.52 -3.04
CA SER A 141 9.16 -14.46 -4.25
C SER A 141 8.97 -13.02 -4.76
N ILE A 142 9.89 -12.11 -4.44
CA ILE A 142 9.82 -10.72 -4.87
C ILE A 142 9.80 -10.56 -6.40
N ASP A 143 10.46 -11.46 -7.11
CA ASP A 143 10.53 -11.45 -8.57
C ASP A 143 9.17 -11.74 -9.24
N GLU A 144 8.21 -12.31 -8.51
CA GLU A 144 6.85 -12.51 -9.01
C GLU A 144 6.10 -11.19 -9.28
N PHE A 145 6.60 -10.07 -8.79
CA PHE A 145 6.02 -8.73 -9.00
C PHE A 145 6.64 -7.99 -10.18
N ARG A 146 7.60 -8.58 -10.89
CA ARG A 146 8.18 -7.92 -12.07
C ARG A 146 7.15 -7.73 -13.20
N PRO A 147 7.22 -6.62 -13.95
CA PRO A 147 8.24 -5.55 -13.91
C PRO A 147 8.02 -4.52 -12.80
N GLY A 148 7.01 -4.64 -11.97
CA GLY A 148 6.78 -3.76 -10.83
C GLY A 148 7.86 -3.92 -9.74
N ARG A 149 7.85 -3.00 -8.78
CA ARG A 149 8.77 -2.98 -7.65
C ARG A 149 7.98 -3.18 -6.35
N VAL A 150 8.51 -3.95 -5.42
CA VAL A 150 7.98 -4.07 -4.06
C VAL A 150 8.84 -3.26 -3.10
N ASN A 151 8.21 -2.38 -2.33
CA ASN A 151 8.81 -1.68 -1.21
C ASN A 151 8.12 -2.16 0.08
N PHE A 152 8.83 -2.94 0.89
CA PHE A 152 8.32 -3.48 2.14
C PHE A 152 9.01 -2.82 3.33
N GLY A 153 8.24 -2.21 4.23
CA GLY A 153 8.72 -1.62 5.47
C GLY A 153 8.12 -2.31 6.69
N ILE A 154 8.97 -2.58 7.70
CA ILE A 154 8.54 -3.05 9.02
C ILE A 154 8.73 -1.91 10.01
N PHE A 155 7.69 -1.60 10.75
CA PHE A 155 7.67 -0.58 11.79
C PHE A 155 7.37 -1.24 13.12
N SER A 156 8.07 -0.82 14.16
CA SER A 156 7.83 -1.29 15.52
C SER A 156 8.03 -0.13 16.49
N PHE A 157 7.20 -0.08 17.52
CA PHE A 157 7.39 0.87 18.62
C PHE A 157 8.46 0.33 19.58
N THR A 158 9.42 1.17 19.91
CA THR A 158 10.45 0.80 20.89
C THR A 158 9.84 0.84 22.29
N GLU A 159 10.11 -0.18 23.09
CA GLU A 159 9.75 -0.25 24.52
C GLU A 159 8.25 -0.32 24.85
N LYS A 160 7.35 -0.37 23.86
CA LYS A 160 5.91 -0.46 24.10
C LYS A 160 5.26 -1.41 23.11
N THR A 161 4.29 -2.16 23.59
CA THR A 161 3.42 -2.96 22.74
C THR A 161 2.53 -2.06 21.88
N ILE A 162 1.92 -2.62 20.84
CA ILE A 162 0.94 -1.90 20.03
C ILE A 162 -0.24 -1.45 20.89
N ALA A 163 -0.74 -2.34 21.77
CA ALA A 163 -1.85 -2.05 22.68
C ALA A 163 -1.53 -0.88 23.61
N GLU A 164 -0.36 -0.87 24.27
CA GLU A 164 0.07 0.24 25.13
C GLU A 164 0.22 1.56 24.38
N THR A 165 0.71 1.50 23.12
CA THR A 165 0.84 2.69 22.28
C THR A 165 -0.52 3.26 21.91
N VAL A 166 -1.46 2.42 21.53
CA VAL A 166 -2.84 2.81 21.22
C VAL A 166 -3.52 3.42 22.44
N GLU A 167 -3.39 2.78 23.61
CA GLU A 167 -3.96 3.30 24.86
C GLU A 167 -3.42 4.68 25.22
N LEU A 168 -2.10 4.90 25.08
CA LEU A 168 -1.48 6.21 25.32
C LEU A 168 -1.95 7.29 24.35
N PHE A 169 -2.20 6.92 23.08
CA PHE A 169 -2.74 7.84 22.10
C PHE A 169 -4.12 8.33 22.52
N TYR A 170 -5.02 7.41 22.86
CA TYR A 170 -6.37 7.79 23.28
C TYR A 170 -6.41 8.58 24.60
N LYS A 171 -5.56 8.24 25.57
CA LYS A 171 -5.44 9.03 26.82
C LYS A 171 -4.97 10.48 26.62
N LYS A 172 -4.29 10.77 25.52
CA LYS A 172 -3.82 12.13 25.20
C LYS A 172 -4.80 12.94 24.36
N VAL A 173 -5.78 12.30 23.74
CA VAL A 173 -6.74 12.94 22.82
C VAL A 173 -8.07 13.23 23.53
N ILE A 174 -8.31 12.64 24.70
CA ILE A 174 -9.45 12.89 25.57
C ILE A 174 -9.02 13.84 26.70
#